data_eb164fcc7ed5b4a136deab0b5c832db5
#
_entry.id   eb164fcc7ed5b4a136deab0b5c832db5
#
_cell.length_a   1.000
_cell.length_b   1.000
_cell.length_c   1.000
_cell.angle_alpha   90.00
_cell.angle_beta   90.00
_cell.angle_gamma   90.00
#
_symmetry.space_group_name_H-M   'P 1'
#
loop_
_entity.id
_entity.type
_entity.pdbx_description
1 polymer ?
#
loop_
_entity_poly.entity_id
_entity_poly.type
_entity_poly.pdbx_seq_one_letter_code
_entity_poly.pdbx_strand_id
1 'polypeptide(L)'
;MTRRVRGAERADSFWAAVGGEPTFRAIVSRFYELVATDDLLRPMYPEEDLGPAEDRLRTFLEQYWGGPTTYQQQRGHPRLRMRHAAFRVTPAARDRWLAHMRVAVREADLSPIHEATLWDYLERAAHFMINSADEDEV
;
A
#
# COMPACT_ATOMS: atom_id res chain seq x y z
N MET A 1 30.66 9.56 -15.45
CA MET A 1 30.37 8.86 -14.21
C MET A 1 28.99 9.21 -13.70
N THR A 2 28.22 8.23 -13.41
CA THR A 2 26.87 8.46 -12.95
C THR A 2 26.86 8.86 -11.48
N ARG A 3 26.17 9.92 -11.20
CA ARG A 3 26.08 10.39 -9.85
C ARG A 3 24.85 9.81 -9.17
N ARG A 4 25.06 9.19 -8.05
CA ARG A 4 23.96 8.61 -7.30
C ARG A 4 23.23 9.69 -6.51
N VAL A 5 21.92 9.69 -6.59
CA VAL A 5 21.11 10.63 -5.81
C VAL A 5 21.15 10.22 -4.34
N ARG A 6 21.43 11.19 -3.49
CA ARG A 6 21.50 10.95 -2.04
C ARG A 6 20.12 10.88 -1.46
N GLY A 7 20.03 10.16 -0.36
CA GLY A 7 18.75 10.00 0.32
C GLY A 7 17.91 8.92 -0.31
N ALA A 8 16.61 9.05 -0.20
CA ALA A 8 15.67 8.02 -0.60
C ALA A 8 15.35 8.01 -2.07
N GLU A 9 15.49 9.13 -2.75
CA GLU A 9 15.06 9.25 -4.14
C GLU A 9 16.17 8.89 -5.08
N ARG A 10 15.83 8.12 -6.10
CA ARG A 10 16.76 7.76 -7.14
C ARG A 10 16.11 7.94 -8.49
N ALA A 11 16.84 8.51 -9.44
CA ALA A 11 16.31 8.75 -10.78
C ALA A 11 15.94 7.46 -11.48
N ASP A 12 16.61 6.35 -11.14
CA ASP A 12 16.40 5.04 -11.77
C ASP A 12 15.55 4.09 -10.93
N SER A 13 14.90 4.59 -9.88
CA SER A 13 14.06 3.75 -9.03
C SER A 13 12.74 3.42 -9.70
N PHE A 14 12.09 2.36 -9.21
CA PHE A 14 10.72 2.04 -9.63
C PHE A 14 9.80 3.24 -9.36
N TRP A 15 9.94 3.85 -8.19
CA TRP A 15 9.15 5.04 -7.83
C TRP A 15 9.22 6.11 -8.91
N ALA A 16 10.42 6.45 -9.34
CA ALA A 16 10.59 7.47 -10.39
C ALA A 16 10.05 7.00 -11.73
N ALA A 17 10.27 5.71 -12.06
CA ALA A 17 9.87 5.16 -13.35
C ALA A 17 8.34 5.19 -13.57
N VAL A 18 7.56 5.06 -12.51
CA VAL A 18 6.09 5.06 -12.63
C VAL A 18 5.47 6.44 -12.44
N GLY A 19 6.28 7.46 -12.19
CA GLY A 19 5.78 8.84 -12.09
C GLY A 19 5.88 9.48 -10.71
N GLY A 20 6.50 8.81 -9.75
CA GLY A 20 6.77 9.40 -8.44
C GLY A 20 5.55 9.62 -7.58
N GLU A 21 5.60 10.65 -6.76
CA GLU A 21 4.57 10.96 -5.76
C GLU A 21 3.15 11.06 -6.36
N PRO A 22 2.94 11.77 -7.46
CA PRO A 22 1.57 11.86 -7.99
C PRO A 22 0.94 10.52 -8.32
N THR A 23 1.74 9.56 -8.81
CA THR A 23 1.25 8.23 -9.13
C THR A 23 0.84 7.47 -7.88
N PHE A 24 1.70 7.47 -6.86
CA PHE A 24 1.40 6.77 -5.61
C PHE A 24 0.24 7.43 -4.87
N ARG A 25 0.15 8.76 -4.92
CA ARG A 25 -0.98 9.49 -4.33
C ARG A 25 -2.29 9.11 -5.01
N ALA A 26 -2.30 9.03 -6.33
CA ALA A 26 -3.52 8.67 -7.08
C ALA A 26 -3.97 7.24 -6.73
N ILE A 27 -3.03 6.30 -6.69
CA ILE A 27 -3.35 4.91 -6.36
C ILE A 27 -3.93 4.80 -4.96
N VAL A 28 -3.26 5.37 -3.97
CA VAL A 28 -3.65 5.24 -2.58
C VAL A 28 -4.94 6.01 -2.30
N SER A 29 -5.11 7.18 -2.89
CA SER A 29 -6.34 7.95 -2.73
C SER A 29 -7.55 7.18 -3.28
N ARG A 30 -7.42 6.60 -4.46
CA ARG A 30 -8.51 5.82 -5.06
C ARG A 30 -8.83 4.58 -4.21
N PHE A 31 -7.79 3.91 -3.73
CA PHE A 31 -7.97 2.76 -2.86
C PHE A 31 -8.82 3.12 -1.63
N TYR A 32 -8.47 4.21 -0.96
CA TYR A 32 -9.21 4.60 0.24
C TYR A 32 -10.62 5.13 -0.04
N GLU A 33 -10.87 5.68 -1.24
CA GLU A 33 -12.24 5.97 -1.63
C GLU A 33 -13.10 4.71 -1.62
N LEU A 34 -12.54 3.60 -2.08
CA LEU A 34 -13.26 2.33 -2.10
C LEU A 34 -13.38 1.72 -0.71
N VAL A 35 -12.34 1.84 0.11
CA VAL A 35 -12.37 1.37 1.50
C VAL A 35 -13.45 2.10 2.30
N ALA A 36 -13.62 3.39 2.05
CA ALA A 36 -14.54 4.24 2.81
C ALA A 36 -15.98 3.72 2.79
N THR A 37 -16.35 3.01 1.73
CA THR A 37 -17.71 2.47 1.60
C THR A 37 -17.77 0.95 1.69
N ASP A 38 -16.67 0.31 2.09
CA ASP A 38 -16.62 -1.15 2.23
C ASP A 38 -17.03 -1.54 3.65
N ASP A 39 -18.09 -2.33 3.77
CA ASP A 39 -18.64 -2.67 5.08
C ASP A 39 -17.77 -3.61 5.91
N LEU A 40 -16.83 -4.30 5.27
CA LEU A 40 -15.89 -5.16 5.98
C LEU A 40 -14.61 -4.41 6.37
N LEU A 41 -14.06 -3.63 5.45
CA LEU A 41 -12.78 -2.97 5.67
C LEU A 41 -12.87 -1.67 6.44
N ARG A 42 -13.91 -0.86 6.18
CA ARG A 42 -14.02 0.45 6.84
C ARG A 42 -13.93 0.37 8.36
N PRO A 43 -14.65 -0.56 9.02
CA PRO A 43 -14.58 -0.67 10.47
C PRO A 43 -13.21 -1.06 11.02
N MET A 44 -12.33 -1.63 10.20
CA MET A 44 -10.99 -2.01 10.64
C MET A 44 -10.07 -0.80 10.83
N TYR A 45 -10.46 0.36 10.31
CA TYR A 45 -9.71 1.60 10.48
C TYR A 45 -10.39 2.40 11.57
N PRO A 46 -9.73 2.57 12.73
CA PRO A 46 -10.40 3.21 13.89
C PRO A 46 -10.60 4.71 13.73
N GLU A 47 -9.87 5.34 12.82
CA GLU A 47 -9.95 6.77 12.63
C GLU A 47 -11.22 7.15 11.87
N GLU A 48 -11.87 8.22 12.27
CA GLU A 48 -13.00 8.78 11.55
C GLU A 48 -12.60 9.26 10.17
N ASP A 49 -11.43 9.90 10.11
CA ASP A 49 -10.85 10.44 8.87
C ASP A 49 -9.78 9.49 8.38
N LEU A 50 -9.93 9.02 7.13
CA LEU A 50 -8.97 8.09 6.54
C LEU A 50 -7.70 8.78 6.03
N GLY A 51 -7.60 10.11 6.10
CA GLY A 51 -6.42 10.85 5.68
C GLY A 51 -5.11 10.33 6.27
N PRO A 52 -5.03 10.16 7.60
CA PRO A 52 -3.82 9.61 8.21
C PRO A 52 -3.47 8.21 7.71
N ALA A 53 -4.47 7.33 7.53
CA ALA A 53 -4.23 5.99 6.98
C ALA A 53 -3.72 6.07 5.54
N GLU A 54 -4.28 6.96 4.76
CA GLU A 54 -3.86 7.20 3.39
C GLU A 54 -2.40 7.65 3.34
N ASP A 55 -2.01 8.58 4.20
CA ASP A 55 -0.64 9.06 4.26
C ASP A 55 0.33 7.95 4.67
N ARG A 56 -0.07 7.10 5.63
CA ARG A 56 0.78 6.00 6.08
C ARG A 56 1.05 5.01 4.95
N LEU A 57 0.01 4.61 4.24
CA LEU A 57 0.18 3.65 3.15
C LEU A 57 0.98 4.27 2.00
N ARG A 58 0.67 5.50 1.62
CA ARG A 58 1.39 6.16 0.53
C ARG A 58 2.87 6.31 0.84
N THR A 59 3.20 6.83 2.00
CA THR A 59 4.61 7.07 2.34
C THR A 59 5.38 5.77 2.51
N PHE A 60 4.72 4.72 3.02
CA PHE A 60 5.36 3.41 3.09
C PHE A 60 5.66 2.86 1.69
N LEU A 61 4.67 2.88 0.79
CA LEU A 61 4.88 2.37 -0.56
C LEU A 61 5.92 3.18 -1.32
N GLU A 62 5.92 4.49 -1.18
CA GLU A 62 6.92 5.32 -1.82
C GLU A 62 8.32 4.96 -1.36
N GLN A 63 8.51 4.80 -0.05
CA GLN A 63 9.81 4.41 0.49
C GLN A 63 10.23 3.04 -0.01
N TYR A 64 9.32 2.08 0.01
CA TYR A 64 9.63 0.72 -0.42
C TYR A 64 10.14 0.69 -1.87
N TRP A 65 9.55 1.50 -2.72
CA TRP A 65 9.86 1.51 -4.15
C TRP A 65 10.93 2.54 -4.54
N GLY A 66 11.68 3.04 -3.59
CA GLY A 66 12.85 3.87 -3.85
C GLY A 66 12.61 5.36 -3.86
N GLY A 67 11.46 5.81 -3.35
CA GLY A 67 11.16 7.22 -3.18
C GLY A 67 11.67 7.75 -1.84
N PRO A 68 11.04 8.85 -1.36
CA PRO A 68 11.46 9.47 -0.10
C PRO A 68 11.31 8.53 1.10
N THR A 69 12.18 8.70 2.10
CA THR A 69 12.14 7.90 3.34
C THR A 69 11.26 8.52 4.41
N THR A 70 10.24 9.24 4.00
CA THR A 70 9.32 9.94 4.91
C THR A 70 8.71 9.00 5.94
N TYR A 71 8.28 7.80 5.51
CA TYR A 71 7.69 6.83 6.43
C TYR A 71 8.66 6.47 7.55
N GLN A 72 9.90 6.12 7.21
CA GLN A 72 10.91 5.74 8.20
C GLN A 72 11.22 6.89 9.15
N GLN A 73 11.29 8.11 8.64
CA GLN A 73 11.57 9.28 9.44
C GLN A 73 10.47 9.55 10.46
N GLN A 74 9.23 9.29 10.10
CA GLN A 74 8.08 9.56 10.96
C GLN A 74 7.72 8.38 11.85
N ARG A 75 7.90 7.16 11.39
CA ARG A 75 7.37 5.97 12.06
C ARG A 75 8.40 4.88 12.36
N GLY A 76 9.63 5.02 11.87
CA GLY A 76 10.67 4.02 12.04
C GLY A 76 10.51 2.83 11.11
N HIS A 77 11.00 1.67 11.55
CA HIS A 77 10.94 0.45 10.73
C HIS A 77 9.49 0.05 10.47
N PRO A 78 9.15 -0.39 9.23
CA PRO A 78 7.76 -0.73 8.90
C PRO A 78 7.11 -1.78 9.78
N ARG A 79 7.77 -2.94 10.00
CA ARG A 79 7.24 -4.02 10.85
C ARG A 79 5.76 -4.28 10.59
N LEU A 80 5.40 -4.47 9.32
CA LEU A 80 4.00 -4.48 8.89
C LEU A 80 3.16 -5.51 9.62
N ARG A 81 3.66 -6.76 9.73
CA ARG A 81 2.88 -7.81 10.36
C ARG A 81 2.64 -7.50 11.83
N MET A 82 3.64 -6.98 12.53
CA MET A 82 3.49 -6.60 13.93
C MET A 82 2.47 -5.47 14.10
N ARG A 83 2.51 -4.48 13.19
CA ARG A 83 1.58 -3.36 13.25
C ARG A 83 0.14 -3.78 12.98
N HIS A 84 -0.07 -4.91 12.28
CA HIS A 84 -1.40 -5.44 12.02
C HIS A 84 -1.84 -6.46 13.07
N ALA A 85 -1.03 -6.78 14.07
CA ALA A 85 -1.35 -7.82 15.03
C ALA A 85 -2.62 -7.51 15.85
N ALA A 86 -2.95 -6.23 16.02
CA ALA A 86 -4.14 -5.82 16.75
C ALA A 86 -5.43 -5.96 15.94
N PHE A 87 -5.35 -6.29 14.66
CA PHE A 87 -6.50 -6.37 13.76
C PHE A 87 -6.69 -7.81 13.29
N ARG A 88 -7.94 -8.19 13.04
CA ARG A 88 -8.22 -9.50 12.46
C ARG A 88 -8.08 -9.41 10.95
N VAL A 89 -6.90 -9.74 10.45
CA VAL A 89 -6.68 -9.79 9.01
C VAL A 89 -7.03 -11.20 8.53
N THR A 90 -8.23 -11.36 8.01
CA THR A 90 -8.76 -12.64 7.53
C THR A 90 -8.56 -12.77 6.02
N PRO A 91 -8.71 -13.99 5.46
CA PRO A 91 -8.72 -14.13 4.01
C PRO A 91 -9.78 -13.27 3.33
N ALA A 92 -10.96 -13.12 3.94
CA ALA A 92 -12.00 -12.26 3.37
C ALA A 92 -11.57 -10.79 3.35
N ALA A 93 -10.95 -10.31 4.42
CA ALA A 93 -10.43 -8.94 4.46
C ALA A 93 -9.32 -8.75 3.42
N ARG A 94 -8.41 -9.72 3.31
CA ARG A 94 -7.36 -9.69 2.28
C ARG A 94 -7.96 -9.59 0.88
N ASP A 95 -9.00 -10.38 0.59
CA ASP A 95 -9.61 -10.40 -0.73
C ASP A 95 -10.27 -9.06 -1.05
N ARG A 96 -10.97 -8.44 -0.09
CA ARG A 96 -11.56 -7.10 -0.29
C ARG A 96 -10.49 -6.05 -0.52
N TRP A 97 -9.42 -6.11 0.27
CA TRP A 97 -8.30 -5.18 0.14
C TRP A 97 -7.68 -5.27 -1.26
N LEU A 98 -7.42 -6.50 -1.71
CA LEU A 98 -6.83 -6.71 -3.03
C LEU A 98 -7.78 -6.30 -4.17
N ALA A 99 -9.09 -6.53 -4.00
CA ALA A 99 -10.05 -6.12 -5.02
C ALA A 99 -10.04 -4.61 -5.22
N HIS A 100 -10.02 -3.85 -4.13
CA HIS A 100 -9.99 -2.40 -4.21
C HIS A 100 -8.66 -1.89 -4.71
N MET A 101 -7.56 -2.49 -4.25
CA MET A 101 -6.23 -2.10 -4.71
C MET A 101 -6.07 -2.39 -6.20
N ARG A 102 -6.67 -3.48 -6.69
CA ARG A 102 -6.60 -3.81 -8.12
C ARG A 102 -7.23 -2.73 -8.98
N VAL A 103 -8.39 -2.24 -8.57
CA VAL A 103 -9.04 -1.13 -9.27
C VAL A 103 -8.13 0.09 -9.30
N ALA A 104 -7.58 0.44 -8.15
CA ALA A 104 -6.72 1.62 -8.03
C ALA A 104 -5.48 1.52 -8.90
N VAL A 105 -4.82 0.36 -8.91
CA VAL A 105 -3.61 0.15 -9.70
C VAL A 105 -3.92 0.20 -11.19
N ARG A 106 -5.03 -0.41 -11.62
CA ARG A 106 -5.41 -0.39 -13.03
C ARG A 106 -5.73 1.01 -13.53
N GLU A 107 -6.37 1.80 -12.69
CA GLU A 107 -6.71 3.18 -13.06
C GLU A 107 -5.48 4.08 -13.17
N ALA A 108 -4.37 3.69 -12.56
CA ALA A 108 -3.11 4.43 -12.71
C ALA A 108 -2.48 4.26 -14.08
N ASP A 109 -2.93 3.28 -14.85
CA ASP A 109 -2.50 3.08 -16.24
C ASP A 109 -0.99 2.96 -16.40
N LEU A 110 -0.37 2.14 -15.56
CA LEU A 110 1.06 1.86 -15.64
C LEU A 110 1.35 0.99 -16.86
N SER A 111 2.63 0.98 -17.29
CA SER A 111 3.03 0.02 -18.31
C SER A 111 2.78 -1.42 -17.79
N PRO A 112 2.51 -2.39 -18.68
CA PRO A 112 2.21 -3.74 -18.22
C PRO A 112 3.26 -4.35 -17.30
N ILE A 113 4.55 -4.10 -17.57
CA ILE A 113 5.61 -4.67 -16.74
C ILE A 113 5.65 -4.02 -15.36
N HIS A 114 5.43 -2.71 -15.30
CA HIS A 114 5.40 -2.00 -14.01
C HIS A 114 4.17 -2.40 -13.21
N GLU A 115 3.02 -2.53 -13.86
CA GLU A 115 1.81 -2.97 -13.17
C GLU A 115 2.01 -4.37 -12.59
N ALA A 116 2.57 -5.29 -13.36
CA ALA A 116 2.80 -6.67 -12.90
C ALA A 116 3.77 -6.70 -11.71
N THR A 117 4.82 -5.90 -11.76
CA THR A 117 5.80 -5.83 -10.67
C THR A 117 5.18 -5.30 -9.38
N LEU A 118 4.42 -4.23 -9.49
CA LEU A 118 3.75 -3.64 -8.33
C LEU A 118 2.70 -4.59 -7.78
N TRP A 119 1.89 -5.19 -8.65
CA TRP A 119 0.82 -6.07 -8.23
C TRP A 119 1.35 -7.32 -7.52
N ASP A 120 2.40 -7.92 -8.06
CA ASP A 120 3.01 -9.10 -7.43
C ASP A 120 3.43 -8.81 -6.00
N TYR A 121 4.04 -7.66 -5.76
CA TYR A 121 4.42 -7.26 -4.42
C TYR A 121 3.19 -7.08 -3.51
N LEU A 122 2.19 -6.33 -4.00
CA LEU A 122 1.00 -6.04 -3.19
C LEU A 122 0.25 -7.31 -2.82
N GLU A 123 0.14 -8.24 -3.76
CA GLU A 123 -0.54 -9.51 -3.52
C GLU A 123 0.17 -10.35 -2.46
N ARG A 124 1.49 -10.46 -2.58
CA ARG A 124 2.28 -11.22 -1.61
C ARG A 124 2.26 -10.56 -0.23
N ALA A 125 2.35 -9.24 -0.18
CA ALA A 125 2.33 -8.51 1.09
C ALA A 125 0.98 -8.68 1.79
N ALA A 126 -0.11 -8.56 1.05
CA ALA A 126 -1.44 -8.73 1.63
C ALA A 126 -1.63 -10.14 2.18
N HIS A 127 -1.18 -11.14 1.44
CA HIS A 127 -1.25 -12.52 1.89
C HIS A 127 -0.45 -12.74 3.18
N PHE A 128 0.72 -12.12 3.26
CA PHE A 128 1.59 -12.24 4.43
C PHE A 128 0.96 -11.62 5.69
N MET A 129 0.04 -10.67 5.54
CA MET A 129 -0.62 -10.02 6.68
C MET A 129 -1.73 -10.83 7.31
N ILE A 130 -2.21 -11.90 6.67
CA ILE A 130 -3.28 -12.73 7.21
C ILE A 130 -2.86 -13.29 8.56
N ASN A 131 -3.69 -13.08 9.58
CA ASN A 131 -3.42 -13.53 10.93
C ASN A 131 -4.62 -14.18 11.61
N SER A 132 -5.74 -14.32 10.89
CA SER A 132 -6.97 -14.87 11.46
C SER A 132 -7.73 -15.65 10.40
N ALA A 133 -8.51 -16.64 10.82
CA ALA A 133 -9.39 -17.37 9.92
C ALA A 133 -10.69 -16.57 9.71
N ASP A 134 -11.38 -16.84 8.61
CA ASP A 134 -12.72 -16.31 8.41
C ASP A 134 -13.67 -16.91 9.44
N GLU A 135 -14.74 -16.18 9.79
CA GLU A 135 -15.65 -16.60 10.85
C GLU A 135 -16.33 -17.93 10.54
N ASP A 136 -16.70 -18.15 9.30
CA ASP A 136 -17.37 -19.37 8.87
C ASP A 136 -16.42 -20.57 8.70
N GLU A 137 -15.15 -20.40 8.98
CA GLU A 137 -14.17 -21.49 9.00
C GLU A 137 -13.95 -22.05 10.39
N VAL A 138 -14.61 -21.52 11.37
CA VAL A 138 -14.43 -21.95 12.75
C VAL A 138 -15.14 -23.26 13.03
#